data_3b1daebe879eca771b378f855af55f26
#
_entry.id   3b1daebe879eca771b378f855af55f26
#
_cell.length_a   1.000
_cell.length_b   1.000
_cell.length_c   1.000
_cell.angle_alpha   90.00
_cell.angle_beta   90.00
_cell.angle_gamma   90.00
#
_symmetry.space_group_name_H-M   'P 1'
#
loop_
_entity.id
_entity.type
_entity.pdbx_description
1 polymer ?
#
loop_
_entity_poly.entity_id
_entity_poly.type
_entity_poly.pdbx_seq_one_letter_code
_entity_poly.pdbx_strand_id
1 'polypeptide(L)'
;MTDTETLLAQTLDAARHAGADAADVLFERGVSLTVGVADRQLEEAERAEAADLGLRVLVGQRQACVASSDLRPETLREIAERAVAMARAAPEDPYCGLAMPEQLSTPSETADLELADPTDPPDPASLEETALRMEAAALAVPGVTMTEQASAAWGQSEIAIAQSNGFSGGYSRTSHSVGVSAIAGSGLARERDYSYRSRHWAADLPIPEDIGREAGERAVARLEPKKPASGAYPVLYHERVAGSLIGHLLGVINGRAIARGASWV
;
A
#
# COMPACT_ATOMS: atom_id res chain seq x y z
N MET A 1 -27.69 3.20 9.84
CA MET A 1 -26.56 3.56 8.95
C MET A 1 -25.38 3.88 9.82
N THR A 2 -24.23 3.34 9.50
CA THR A 2 -22.97 3.71 10.15
C THR A 2 -22.58 5.15 9.77
N ASP A 3 -21.65 5.77 10.50
CA ASP A 3 -21.13 7.10 10.16
C ASP A 3 -20.52 7.12 8.75
N THR A 4 -19.78 6.07 8.39
CA THR A 4 -19.19 5.87 7.05
C THR A 4 -20.26 5.77 5.95
N GLU A 5 -21.32 4.97 6.13
CA GLU A 5 -22.40 4.87 5.15
C GLU A 5 -23.11 6.22 4.91
N THR A 6 -23.30 6.99 5.98
CA THR A 6 -23.90 8.32 5.89
C THR A 6 -23.02 9.27 5.07
N LEU A 7 -21.69 9.25 5.32
CA LEU A 7 -20.71 10.05 4.60
C LEU A 7 -20.71 9.72 3.09
N LEU A 8 -20.68 8.44 2.75
CA LEU A 8 -20.69 7.99 1.35
C LEU A 8 -21.99 8.42 0.64
N ALA A 9 -23.14 8.23 1.30
CA ALA A 9 -24.44 8.63 0.74
C ALA A 9 -24.54 10.15 0.53
N GLN A 10 -24.09 10.96 1.49
CA GLN A 10 -24.06 12.43 1.36
C GLN A 10 -23.16 12.88 0.20
N THR A 11 -22.02 12.21 0.00
CA THR A 11 -21.09 12.54 -1.09
C THR A 11 -21.69 12.20 -2.46
N LEU A 12 -22.34 11.04 -2.61
CA LEU A 12 -23.05 10.68 -3.84
C LEU A 12 -24.20 11.63 -4.13
N ASP A 13 -24.95 12.04 -3.11
CA ASP A 13 -26.01 13.02 -3.24
C ASP A 13 -25.48 14.39 -3.69
N ALA A 14 -24.34 14.83 -3.13
CA ALA A 14 -23.68 16.07 -3.55
C ALA A 14 -23.24 16.00 -5.03
N ALA A 15 -22.68 14.88 -5.47
CA ALA A 15 -22.30 14.68 -6.86
C ALA A 15 -23.50 14.73 -7.83
N ARG A 16 -24.61 14.08 -7.44
CA ARG A 16 -25.86 14.12 -8.20
C ARG A 16 -26.42 15.54 -8.30
N HIS A 17 -26.45 16.30 -7.22
CA HIS A 17 -26.92 17.69 -7.20
C HIS A 17 -26.03 18.63 -8.02
N ALA A 18 -24.72 18.35 -8.06
CA ALA A 18 -23.77 19.09 -8.92
C ALA A 18 -23.92 18.76 -10.41
N GLY A 19 -24.69 17.73 -10.76
CA GLY A 19 -24.99 17.35 -12.14
C GLY A 19 -24.09 16.26 -12.71
N ALA A 20 -23.62 15.33 -11.87
CA ALA A 20 -23.04 14.08 -12.33
C ALA A 20 -24.11 13.12 -12.82
N ASP A 21 -23.87 12.42 -13.94
CA ASP A 21 -24.73 11.35 -14.43
C ASP A 21 -24.57 10.06 -13.63
N ALA A 22 -23.33 9.81 -13.19
CA ALA A 22 -22.97 8.72 -12.29
C ALA A 22 -21.76 9.10 -11.45
N ALA A 23 -21.61 8.43 -10.30
CA ALA A 23 -20.49 8.66 -9.40
C ALA A 23 -20.14 7.42 -8.60
N ASP A 24 -18.90 7.32 -8.14
CA ASP A 24 -18.49 6.46 -7.05
C ASP A 24 -17.63 7.22 -6.04
N VAL A 25 -17.69 6.73 -4.82
CA VAL A 25 -16.96 7.29 -3.67
C VAL A 25 -16.19 6.18 -3.01
N LEU A 26 -14.90 6.40 -2.82
CA LEU A 26 -14.02 5.55 -2.02
C LEU A 26 -13.63 6.31 -0.77
N PHE A 27 -13.82 5.71 0.38
CA PHE A 27 -13.38 6.23 1.67
C PHE A 27 -12.38 5.26 2.29
N GLU A 28 -11.29 5.79 2.80
CA GLU A 28 -10.32 5.05 3.60
C GLU A 28 -10.03 5.83 4.87
N ARG A 29 -10.05 5.14 6.00
CA ARG A 29 -9.49 5.65 7.25
C ARG A 29 -8.58 4.62 7.86
N GLY A 30 -7.51 5.07 8.48
CA GLY A 30 -6.54 4.15 9.06
C GLY A 30 -5.78 4.77 10.22
N VAL A 31 -5.17 3.87 10.98
CA VAL A 31 -4.21 4.18 12.03
C VAL A 31 -2.97 3.30 11.81
N SER A 32 -1.80 3.87 12.02
CA SER A 32 -0.54 3.14 11.99
C SER A 32 0.34 3.50 13.18
N LEU A 33 1.14 2.53 13.61
CA LEU A 33 2.20 2.67 14.59
C LEU A 33 3.48 2.19 13.93
N THR A 34 4.54 2.96 13.99
CA THR A 34 5.86 2.60 13.49
C THR A 34 6.89 2.89 14.56
N VAL A 35 7.77 1.95 14.82
CA VAL A 35 8.92 2.12 15.69
C VAL A 35 10.17 1.70 14.93
N GLY A 36 11.16 2.59 14.91
CA GLY A 36 12.47 2.38 14.31
C GLY A 36 13.58 2.50 15.35
N VAL A 37 14.55 1.61 15.27
CA VAL A 37 15.75 1.63 16.10
C VAL A 37 17.01 1.65 15.23
N ALA A 38 18.02 2.36 15.68
CA ALA A 38 19.35 2.35 15.12
C ALA A 38 20.39 2.48 16.25
N ASP A 39 21.54 1.84 16.11
CA ASP A 39 22.59 1.83 17.13
C ASP A 39 22.08 1.42 18.52
N ARG A 40 21.14 0.49 18.57
CA ARG A 40 20.46 -0.01 19.78
C ARG A 40 19.68 1.04 20.56
N GLN A 41 19.25 2.08 19.89
CA GLN A 41 18.47 3.16 20.48
C GLN A 41 17.21 3.43 19.65
N LEU A 42 16.16 3.83 20.34
CA LEU A 42 14.95 4.33 19.68
C LEU A 42 15.31 5.57 18.85
N GLU A 43 15.07 5.52 17.54
CA GLU A 43 15.27 6.63 16.61
C GLU A 43 13.95 7.24 16.16
N GLU A 44 12.93 6.43 16.01
CA GLU A 44 11.63 6.85 15.53
C GLU A 44 10.50 6.14 16.31
N ALA A 45 9.49 6.89 16.70
CA ALA A 45 8.21 6.38 17.18
C ALA A 45 7.11 7.28 16.64
N GLU A 46 6.36 6.77 15.70
CA GLU A 46 5.30 7.51 15.03
C GLU A 46 3.96 6.80 15.20
N ARG A 47 2.91 7.59 15.49
CA ARG A 47 1.52 7.17 15.36
C ARG A 47 0.82 8.14 14.41
N ALA A 48 0.34 7.62 13.30
CA ALA A 48 -0.39 8.40 12.30
C ALA A 48 -1.86 7.94 12.22
N GLU A 49 -2.75 8.90 12.06
CA GLU A 49 -4.16 8.68 11.77
C GLU A 49 -4.53 9.50 10.54
N ALA A 50 -5.21 8.88 9.59
CA ALA A 50 -5.65 9.52 8.37
C ALA A 50 -7.06 9.07 8.00
N ALA A 51 -7.79 9.97 7.35
CA ALA A 51 -9.07 9.66 6.71
C ALA A 51 -9.14 10.45 5.41
N ASP A 52 -9.34 9.75 4.31
CA ASP A 52 -9.38 10.31 2.97
C ASP A 52 -10.61 9.81 2.22
N LEU A 53 -11.18 10.71 1.41
CA LEU A 53 -12.31 10.42 0.54
C LEU A 53 -11.95 10.78 -0.90
N GLY A 54 -12.11 9.82 -1.80
CA GLY A 54 -12.01 10.01 -3.24
C GLY A 54 -13.38 9.97 -3.89
N LEU A 55 -13.73 11.03 -4.62
CA LEU A 55 -14.94 11.10 -5.43
C LEU A 55 -14.57 11.03 -6.89
N ARG A 56 -15.10 10.05 -7.62
CA ARG A 56 -15.11 10.01 -9.08
C ARG A 56 -16.50 10.33 -9.59
N VAL A 57 -16.59 11.22 -10.57
CA VAL A 57 -17.85 11.57 -11.25
C VAL A 57 -17.73 11.29 -12.74
N LEU A 58 -18.87 10.92 -13.33
CA LEU A 58 -19.04 10.74 -14.78
C LEU A 58 -20.08 11.74 -15.30
N VAL A 59 -19.77 12.37 -16.43
CA VAL A 59 -20.67 13.26 -17.18
C VAL A 59 -20.58 12.86 -18.65
N GLY A 60 -21.61 12.20 -19.16
CA GLY A 60 -21.54 11.52 -20.45
C GLY A 60 -20.41 10.49 -20.48
N GLN A 61 -19.54 10.58 -21.48
CA GLN A 61 -18.33 9.75 -21.62
C GLN A 61 -17.08 10.43 -21.05
N ARG A 62 -17.22 11.24 -20.02
CA ARG A 62 -16.12 11.99 -19.40
C ARG A 62 -16.11 11.73 -17.90
N GLN A 63 -14.92 11.72 -17.33
CA GLN A 63 -14.76 11.48 -15.90
C GLN A 63 -13.69 12.38 -15.29
N ALA A 64 -13.87 12.64 -13.99
CA ALA A 64 -12.84 13.27 -13.17
C ALA A 64 -12.87 12.68 -11.75
N CYS A 65 -11.70 12.72 -11.10
CA CYS A 65 -11.53 12.30 -9.71
C CYS A 65 -11.03 13.48 -8.90
N VAL A 66 -11.55 13.62 -7.68
CA VAL A 66 -11.10 14.59 -6.69
C VAL A 66 -11.00 13.87 -5.34
N ALA A 67 -9.99 14.18 -4.55
CA ALA A 67 -9.84 13.65 -3.20
C ALA A 67 -9.84 14.78 -2.17
N SER A 68 -10.24 14.46 -0.93
CA SER A 68 -10.20 15.35 0.21
C SER A 68 -10.07 14.56 1.50
N SER A 69 -9.25 15.07 2.42
CA SER A 69 -9.21 14.65 3.83
C SER A 69 -10.17 15.47 4.72
N ASP A 70 -10.73 16.56 4.19
CA ASP A 70 -11.76 17.34 4.87
C ASP A 70 -13.14 16.78 4.50
N LEU A 71 -13.80 16.17 5.48
CA LEU A 71 -15.05 15.42 5.34
C LEU A 71 -16.29 16.24 5.71
N ARG A 72 -16.15 17.55 5.93
CA ARG A 72 -17.28 18.43 6.28
C ARG A 72 -18.28 18.53 5.12
N PRO A 73 -19.60 18.59 5.39
CA PRO A 73 -20.62 18.61 4.34
C PRO A 73 -20.47 19.74 3.31
N GLU A 74 -19.97 20.92 3.71
CA GLU A 74 -19.65 22.01 2.81
C GLU A 74 -18.53 21.65 1.85
N THR A 75 -17.45 21.06 2.34
CA THR A 75 -16.31 20.61 1.51
C THR A 75 -16.74 19.49 0.54
N LEU A 76 -17.60 18.56 0.99
CA LEU A 76 -18.12 17.51 0.10
C LEU A 76 -18.91 18.09 -1.08
N ARG A 77 -19.67 19.17 -0.88
CA ARG A 77 -20.36 19.88 -1.97
C ARG A 77 -19.38 20.57 -2.91
N GLU A 78 -18.38 21.27 -2.37
CA GLU A 78 -17.36 21.95 -3.16
C GLU A 78 -16.56 20.98 -4.04
N ILE A 79 -16.13 19.82 -3.49
CA ILE A 79 -15.41 18.83 -4.27
C ILE A 79 -16.30 18.19 -5.33
N ALA A 80 -17.59 18.01 -5.08
CA ALA A 80 -18.53 17.48 -6.06
C ALA A 80 -18.73 18.46 -7.23
N GLU A 81 -18.93 19.74 -6.95
CA GLU A 81 -19.03 20.79 -7.98
C GLU A 81 -17.74 20.89 -8.81
N ARG A 82 -16.58 20.85 -8.15
CA ARG A 82 -15.28 20.86 -8.81
C ARG A 82 -15.07 19.63 -9.68
N ALA A 83 -15.41 18.42 -9.18
CA ALA A 83 -15.27 17.18 -9.93
C ALA A 83 -16.14 17.19 -11.19
N VAL A 84 -17.39 17.66 -11.11
CA VAL A 84 -18.29 17.78 -12.26
C VAL A 84 -17.77 18.80 -13.27
N ALA A 85 -17.27 19.96 -12.82
CA ALA A 85 -16.67 20.95 -13.70
C ALA A 85 -15.43 20.39 -14.44
N MET A 86 -14.58 19.65 -13.72
CA MET A 86 -13.42 18.97 -14.29
C MET A 86 -13.82 17.90 -15.30
N ALA A 87 -14.84 17.07 -14.98
CA ALA A 87 -15.32 16.03 -15.88
C ALA A 87 -15.85 16.65 -17.19
N ARG A 88 -16.61 17.75 -17.12
CA ARG A 88 -17.11 18.47 -18.31
C ARG A 88 -15.99 19.00 -19.21
N ALA A 89 -14.83 19.35 -18.63
CA ALA A 89 -13.67 19.83 -19.37
C ALA A 89 -12.73 18.71 -19.84
N ALA A 90 -12.88 17.48 -19.33
CA ALA A 90 -12.05 16.34 -19.67
C ALA A 90 -12.34 15.86 -21.12
N PRO A 91 -11.36 15.21 -21.79
CA PRO A 91 -11.63 14.53 -23.04
C PRO A 91 -12.58 13.35 -22.84
N GLU A 92 -13.29 12.98 -23.90
CA GLU A 92 -14.16 11.80 -23.90
C GLU A 92 -13.33 10.51 -23.81
N ASP A 93 -13.83 9.57 -23.02
CA ASP A 93 -13.30 8.22 -22.86
C ASP A 93 -14.48 7.24 -23.05
N PRO A 94 -14.61 6.57 -24.19
CA PRO A 94 -15.73 5.69 -24.46
C PRO A 94 -15.77 4.45 -23.56
N TYR A 95 -14.72 4.21 -22.79
CA TYR A 95 -14.60 3.08 -21.87
C TYR A 95 -14.84 3.45 -20.42
N CYS A 96 -15.13 4.71 -20.11
CA CYS A 96 -15.45 5.10 -18.73
C CYS A 96 -16.89 4.71 -18.36
N GLY A 97 -17.07 4.27 -17.12
CA GLY A 97 -18.38 3.87 -16.60
C GLY A 97 -18.29 3.27 -15.21
N LEU A 98 -19.46 2.97 -14.62
CA LEU A 98 -19.57 2.09 -13.45
C LEU A 98 -19.68 0.63 -13.92
N ALA A 99 -19.35 -0.30 -13.02
CA ALA A 99 -19.53 -1.72 -13.26
C ALA A 99 -21.01 -2.06 -13.49
N MET A 100 -21.25 -3.00 -14.39
CA MET A 100 -22.61 -3.50 -14.64
C MET A 100 -23.09 -4.35 -13.45
N PRO A 101 -24.40 -4.49 -13.21
CA PRO A 101 -24.92 -5.22 -12.05
C PRO A 101 -24.35 -6.64 -11.92
N GLU A 102 -24.16 -7.35 -13.01
CA GLU A 102 -23.59 -8.70 -13.05
C GLU A 102 -22.09 -8.78 -12.75
N GLN A 103 -21.41 -7.66 -12.69
CA GLN A 103 -19.98 -7.53 -12.36
C GLN A 103 -19.75 -7.13 -10.91
N LEU A 104 -20.83 -6.84 -10.16
CA LEU A 104 -20.74 -6.41 -8.78
C LEU A 104 -20.48 -7.60 -7.86
N SER A 105 -19.52 -7.45 -6.94
CA SER A 105 -19.27 -8.44 -5.89
C SER A 105 -20.35 -8.41 -4.81
N THR A 106 -20.43 -9.49 -4.06
CA THR A 106 -21.28 -9.58 -2.86
C THR A 106 -20.47 -9.31 -1.60
N PRO A 107 -21.08 -8.75 -0.53
CA PRO A 107 -20.37 -8.47 0.72
C PRO A 107 -19.71 -9.71 1.38
N SER A 108 -20.25 -10.91 1.12
CA SER A 108 -19.70 -12.16 1.66
C SER A 108 -18.34 -12.55 1.05
N GLU A 109 -18.03 -12.09 -0.17
CA GLU A 109 -16.79 -12.46 -0.86
C GLU A 109 -15.53 -11.85 -0.23
N THR A 110 -15.65 -10.79 0.56
CA THR A 110 -14.52 -10.19 1.28
C THR A 110 -14.32 -10.78 2.67
N ALA A 111 -15.36 -11.32 3.30
CA ALA A 111 -15.30 -11.87 4.64
C ALA A 111 -14.36 -13.09 4.75
N ASP A 112 -14.33 -13.92 3.72
CA ASP A 112 -13.53 -15.15 3.68
C ASP A 112 -12.04 -14.89 3.42
N LEU A 113 -11.63 -13.64 3.16
CA LEU A 113 -10.24 -13.30 2.85
C LEU A 113 -9.36 -13.11 4.10
N GLU A 114 -9.93 -13.12 5.31
CA GLU A 114 -9.21 -13.00 6.60
C GLU A 114 -8.20 -11.84 6.63
N LEU A 115 -8.58 -10.67 6.11
CA LEU A 115 -7.69 -9.52 5.93
C LEU A 115 -7.37 -8.78 7.24
N ALA A 116 -8.13 -9.01 8.30
CA ALA A 116 -7.99 -8.30 9.57
C ALA A 116 -7.68 -9.26 10.71
N ASP A 117 -6.56 -9.04 11.37
CA ASP A 117 -6.20 -9.70 12.62
C ASP A 117 -7.09 -9.14 13.74
N PRO A 118 -7.84 -9.99 14.48
CA PRO A 118 -8.71 -9.54 15.56
C PRO A 118 -7.97 -9.21 16.85
N THR A 119 -6.66 -9.38 16.90
CA THR A 119 -5.87 -9.07 18.10
C THR A 119 -5.79 -7.55 18.33
N ASP A 120 -5.65 -7.18 19.60
CA ASP A 120 -5.46 -5.78 19.96
C ASP A 120 -4.20 -5.19 19.29
N PRO A 121 -4.20 -3.89 18.95
CA PRO A 121 -3.01 -3.21 18.46
C PRO A 121 -1.82 -3.42 19.40
N PRO A 122 -0.61 -3.67 18.87
CA PRO A 122 0.58 -3.77 19.69
C PRO A 122 0.88 -2.43 20.39
N ASP A 123 1.45 -2.50 21.59
CA ASP A 123 1.99 -1.30 22.21
C ASP A 123 3.34 -0.91 21.56
N PRO A 124 3.75 0.38 21.61
CA PRO A 124 5.01 0.83 21.04
C PRO A 124 6.24 0.12 21.62
N ALA A 125 6.21 -0.29 22.89
CA ALA A 125 7.35 -0.95 23.52
C ALA A 125 7.55 -2.37 22.96
N SER A 126 6.48 -3.09 22.62
CA SER A 126 6.58 -4.40 21.96
C SER A 126 7.13 -4.30 20.54
N LEU A 127 6.81 -3.22 19.81
CA LEU A 127 7.40 -2.93 18.50
C LEU A 127 8.89 -2.58 18.63
N GLU A 128 9.26 -1.78 19.63
CA GLU A 128 10.65 -1.46 19.92
C GLU A 128 11.47 -2.70 20.24
N GLU A 129 10.98 -3.57 21.14
CA GLU A 129 11.63 -4.83 21.45
C GLU A 129 11.84 -5.69 20.20
N THR A 130 10.82 -5.77 19.33
CA THR A 130 10.90 -6.50 18.06
C THR A 130 11.99 -5.94 17.15
N ALA A 131 12.08 -4.63 17.01
CA ALA A 131 13.08 -3.95 16.21
C ALA A 131 14.50 -4.14 16.77
N LEU A 132 14.67 -4.02 18.09
CA LEU A 132 15.95 -4.26 18.78
C LEU A 132 16.46 -5.70 18.59
N ARG A 133 15.57 -6.69 18.67
CA ARG A 133 15.91 -8.10 18.44
C ARG A 133 16.36 -8.35 17.01
N MET A 134 15.70 -7.74 16.01
CA MET A 134 16.12 -7.81 14.60
C MET A 134 17.51 -7.20 14.40
N GLU A 135 17.72 -6.00 14.94
CA GLU A 135 19.00 -5.30 14.84
C GLU A 135 20.12 -6.11 15.47
N ALA A 136 19.91 -6.61 16.68
CA ALA A 136 20.91 -7.43 17.39
C ALA A 136 21.27 -8.68 16.58
N ALA A 137 20.31 -9.34 15.96
CA ALA A 137 20.55 -10.53 15.14
C ALA A 137 21.31 -10.19 13.84
N ALA A 138 21.03 -9.05 13.20
CA ALA A 138 21.76 -8.59 12.04
C ALA A 138 23.24 -8.28 12.39
N LEU A 139 23.47 -7.57 13.51
CA LEU A 139 24.80 -7.21 13.97
C LEU A 139 25.62 -8.42 14.48
N ALA A 140 24.96 -9.53 14.84
CA ALA A 140 25.64 -10.77 15.23
C ALA A 140 26.22 -11.54 14.02
N VAL A 141 25.83 -11.22 12.79
CA VAL A 141 26.36 -11.88 11.59
C VAL A 141 27.80 -11.41 11.35
N PRO A 142 28.80 -12.32 11.28
CA PRO A 142 30.20 -11.95 11.03
C PRO A 142 30.34 -11.19 9.70
N GLY A 143 30.97 -10.01 9.76
CA GLY A 143 31.15 -9.14 8.58
C GLY A 143 30.16 -7.98 8.49
N VAL A 144 29.05 -8.04 9.23
CA VAL A 144 28.15 -6.88 9.40
C VAL A 144 28.81 -5.89 10.37
N THR A 145 28.83 -4.63 9.99
CA THR A 145 29.49 -3.57 10.77
C THR A 145 28.51 -2.57 11.36
N MET A 146 27.31 -2.45 10.78
CA MET A 146 26.23 -1.60 11.28
C MET A 146 24.89 -1.99 10.64
N THR A 147 23.82 -1.48 11.20
CA THR A 147 22.49 -1.44 10.58
C THR A 147 22.18 -0.01 10.17
N GLU A 148 21.32 0.17 9.17
CA GLU A 148 20.80 1.49 8.81
C GLU A 148 19.62 1.84 9.71
N GLN A 149 18.61 0.97 9.74
CA GLN A 149 17.48 1.03 10.65
C GLN A 149 16.84 -0.36 10.73
N ALA A 150 16.39 -0.74 11.90
CA ALA A 150 15.46 -1.84 12.08
C ALA A 150 14.12 -1.26 12.50
N SER A 151 13.03 -1.69 11.87
CA SER A 151 11.71 -1.17 12.14
C SER A 151 10.66 -2.27 12.29
N ALA A 152 9.71 -2.02 13.19
CA ALA A 152 8.49 -2.80 13.33
C ALA A 152 7.29 -1.85 13.27
N ALA A 153 6.27 -2.24 12.53
CA ALA A 153 5.09 -1.41 12.34
C ALA A 153 3.82 -2.24 12.34
N TRP A 154 2.75 -1.59 12.74
CA TRP A 154 1.39 -2.07 12.67
C TRP A 154 0.50 -1.03 12.03
N GLY A 155 -0.51 -1.48 11.29
CA GLY A 155 -1.53 -0.60 10.75
C GLY A 155 -2.87 -1.31 10.64
N GLN A 156 -3.93 -0.51 10.73
CA GLN A 156 -5.29 -0.95 10.47
C GLN A 156 -5.96 0.08 9.57
N SER A 157 -6.61 -0.40 8.51
CA SER A 157 -7.42 0.44 7.61
C SER A 157 -8.82 -0.11 7.48
N GLU A 158 -9.79 0.79 7.43
CA GLU A 158 -11.16 0.55 6.97
C GLU A 158 -11.32 1.18 5.59
N ILE A 159 -11.77 0.39 4.63
CA ILE A 159 -12.02 0.82 3.26
C ILE A 159 -13.50 0.62 2.97
N ALA A 160 -14.14 1.65 2.43
CA ALA A 160 -15.55 1.59 2.03
C ALA A 160 -15.74 2.26 0.67
N ILE A 161 -16.59 1.67 -0.14
CA ILE A 161 -16.96 2.19 -1.47
C ILE A 161 -18.47 2.21 -1.60
N ALA A 162 -19.00 3.26 -2.23
CA ALA A 162 -20.39 3.31 -2.69
C ALA A 162 -20.45 3.88 -4.10
N GLN A 163 -21.44 3.41 -4.87
CA GLN A 163 -21.67 3.82 -6.25
C GLN A 163 -23.11 4.25 -6.46
N SER A 164 -23.34 5.17 -7.38
CA SER A 164 -24.67 5.68 -7.70
C SER A 164 -25.60 4.65 -8.36
N ASN A 165 -25.08 3.49 -8.80
CA ASN A 165 -25.87 2.35 -9.28
C ASN A 165 -26.44 1.48 -8.14
N GLY A 166 -26.23 1.87 -6.86
CA GLY A 166 -26.72 1.16 -5.67
C GLY A 166 -25.73 0.17 -5.05
N PHE A 167 -24.54 0.00 -5.62
CA PHE A 167 -23.49 -0.80 -5.00
C PHE A 167 -22.93 -0.11 -3.76
N SER A 168 -22.74 -0.89 -2.70
CA SER A 168 -22.02 -0.49 -1.49
C SER A 168 -21.29 -1.69 -0.92
N GLY A 169 -20.05 -1.49 -0.51
CA GLY A 169 -19.23 -2.54 0.08
C GLY A 169 -18.04 -1.97 0.83
N GLY A 170 -17.36 -2.80 1.59
CA GLY A 170 -16.18 -2.39 2.33
C GLY A 170 -15.57 -3.54 3.10
N TYR A 171 -14.39 -3.31 3.61
CA TYR A 171 -13.65 -4.27 4.44
C TYR A 171 -12.65 -3.54 5.34
N SER A 172 -12.26 -4.22 6.40
CA SER A 172 -11.12 -3.80 7.21
C SER A 172 -9.93 -4.70 6.93
N ARG A 173 -8.75 -4.16 7.06
CA ARG A 173 -7.50 -4.93 6.98
C ARG A 173 -6.52 -4.46 8.03
N THR A 174 -5.70 -5.38 8.51
CA THR A 174 -4.53 -5.08 9.32
C THR A 174 -3.25 -5.37 8.54
N SER A 175 -2.17 -4.77 8.97
CA SER A 175 -0.83 -5.07 8.48
C SER A 175 0.16 -5.04 9.64
N HIS A 176 0.99 -6.07 9.71
CA HIS A 176 2.12 -6.16 10.60
C HIS A 176 3.37 -6.25 9.73
N SER A 177 4.34 -5.39 9.94
CA SER A 177 5.54 -5.39 9.13
C SER A 177 6.78 -5.25 9.99
N VAL A 178 7.83 -5.97 9.58
CA VAL A 178 9.14 -5.98 10.22
C VAL A 178 10.23 -5.95 9.16
N GLY A 179 11.30 -5.22 9.42
CA GLY A 179 12.39 -5.16 8.47
C GLY A 179 13.65 -4.51 9.05
N VAL A 180 14.78 -4.88 8.49
CA VAL A 180 16.08 -4.29 8.82
C VAL A 180 16.99 -4.26 7.60
N SER A 181 17.76 -3.18 7.47
CA SER A 181 18.85 -3.05 6.50
C SER A 181 20.18 -3.24 7.22
N ALA A 182 20.97 -4.21 6.77
CA ALA A 182 22.30 -4.49 7.28
C ALA A 182 23.38 -3.99 6.31
N ILE A 183 24.48 -3.50 6.87
CA ILE A 183 25.66 -3.03 6.13
C ILE A 183 26.85 -3.89 6.55
N ALA A 184 27.48 -4.53 5.57
CA ALA A 184 28.68 -5.34 5.75
C ALA A 184 29.91 -4.64 5.15
N GLY A 185 31.09 -4.98 5.65
CA GLY A 185 32.37 -4.43 5.17
C GLY A 185 32.73 -3.07 5.77
N SER A 186 33.75 -2.42 5.24
CA SER A 186 34.28 -1.16 5.78
C SER A 186 34.77 -0.22 4.68
N GLY A 187 34.87 1.07 5.01
CA GLY A 187 35.36 2.09 4.08
C GLY A 187 34.53 2.17 2.79
N LEU A 188 35.18 2.12 1.63
CA LEU A 188 34.53 2.13 0.32
C LEU A 188 34.07 0.74 -0.15
N ALA A 189 34.41 -0.32 0.57
CA ALA A 189 34.00 -1.70 0.28
C ALA A 189 32.78 -2.13 1.11
N ARG A 190 31.90 -1.20 1.42
CA ARG A 190 30.64 -1.51 2.11
C ARG A 190 29.59 -1.97 1.12
N GLU A 191 28.86 -3.00 1.53
CA GLU A 191 27.69 -3.51 0.82
C GLU A 191 26.50 -3.52 1.75
N ARG A 192 25.31 -3.30 1.19
CA ARG A 192 24.04 -3.24 1.91
C ARG A 192 23.05 -4.24 1.33
N ASP A 193 22.34 -4.90 2.19
CA ASP A 193 21.12 -5.62 1.84
C ASP A 193 20.12 -5.60 3.00
N TYR A 194 18.92 -6.07 2.76
CA TYR A 194 17.83 -6.01 3.73
C TYR A 194 17.00 -7.30 3.74
N SER A 195 16.25 -7.47 4.82
CA SER A 195 15.12 -8.39 4.89
C SER A 195 13.90 -7.66 5.41
N TYR A 196 12.74 -7.95 4.82
CA TYR A 196 11.47 -7.34 5.15
C TYR A 196 10.34 -8.36 4.98
N ARG A 197 9.39 -8.34 5.92
CA ARG A 197 8.16 -9.13 5.84
C ARG A 197 6.97 -8.28 6.24
N SER A 198 5.84 -8.52 5.57
CA SER A 198 4.55 -7.95 5.94
C SER A 198 3.48 -9.03 5.87
N ARG A 199 2.58 -9.04 6.86
CA ARG A 199 1.48 -10.00 6.97
C ARG A 199 0.24 -9.28 7.47
N HIS A 200 -0.94 -9.83 7.18
CA HIS A 200 -2.19 -9.35 7.78
C HIS A 200 -2.30 -9.76 9.25
N TRP A 201 -1.78 -10.92 9.60
CA TRP A 201 -1.83 -11.49 10.94
C TRP A 201 -0.44 -11.46 11.59
N ALA A 202 -0.37 -11.01 12.84
CA ALA A 202 0.88 -10.98 13.59
C ALA A 202 1.51 -12.37 13.71
N ALA A 203 0.68 -13.40 13.91
CA ALA A 203 1.11 -14.78 14.06
C ALA A 203 1.81 -15.37 12.82
N ASP A 204 1.62 -14.78 11.64
CA ASP A 204 2.26 -15.20 10.40
C ASP A 204 3.63 -14.55 10.15
N LEU A 205 4.03 -13.61 11.00
CA LEU A 205 5.36 -13.04 10.90
C LEU A 205 6.43 -14.06 11.38
N PRO A 206 7.56 -14.16 10.69
CA PRO A 206 8.73 -14.86 11.21
C PRO A 206 9.22 -14.22 12.51
N ILE A 207 9.98 -14.97 13.28
CA ILE A 207 10.63 -14.41 14.47
C ILE A 207 11.63 -13.32 14.05
N PRO A 208 11.77 -12.24 14.85
CA PRO A 208 12.61 -11.09 14.50
C PRO A 208 14.07 -11.46 14.21
N GLU A 209 14.62 -12.43 14.92
CA GLU A 209 16.00 -12.90 14.76
C GLU A 209 16.26 -13.48 13.38
N ASP A 210 15.29 -14.15 12.77
CA ASP A 210 15.44 -14.71 11.41
C ASP A 210 15.53 -13.60 10.38
N ILE A 211 14.74 -12.53 10.52
CA ILE A 211 14.78 -11.35 9.64
C ILE A 211 16.14 -10.65 9.75
N GLY A 212 16.61 -10.43 10.98
CA GLY A 212 17.91 -9.80 11.22
C GLY A 212 19.06 -10.60 10.63
N ARG A 213 19.12 -11.90 10.92
CA ARG A 213 20.14 -12.81 10.39
C ARG A 213 20.12 -12.83 8.86
N GLU A 214 18.97 -12.97 8.25
CA GLU A 214 18.83 -12.99 6.78
C GLU A 214 19.34 -11.70 6.13
N ALA A 215 19.04 -10.53 6.70
CA ALA A 215 19.55 -9.24 6.22
C ALA A 215 21.09 -9.18 6.28
N GLY A 216 21.65 -9.61 7.42
CA GLY A 216 23.09 -9.64 7.62
C GLY A 216 23.80 -10.59 6.66
N GLU A 217 23.32 -11.83 6.52
CA GLU A 217 23.88 -12.82 5.59
C GLU A 217 23.83 -12.33 4.14
N ARG A 218 22.75 -11.70 3.73
CA ARG A 218 22.60 -11.09 2.40
C ARG A 218 23.58 -9.95 2.17
N ALA A 219 23.77 -9.07 3.15
CA ALA A 219 24.73 -7.98 3.04
C ALA A 219 26.18 -8.50 2.91
N VAL A 220 26.55 -9.51 3.70
CA VAL A 220 27.85 -10.17 3.64
C VAL A 220 28.07 -10.88 2.29
N ALA A 221 27.04 -11.55 1.77
CA ALA A 221 27.10 -12.25 0.48
C ALA A 221 27.36 -11.29 -0.71
N ARG A 222 27.16 -9.99 -0.54
CA ARG A 222 27.43 -8.97 -1.57
C ARG A 222 28.86 -8.42 -1.53
N LEU A 223 29.63 -8.73 -0.49
CA LEU A 223 31.00 -8.27 -0.39
C LEU A 223 31.86 -8.80 -1.55
N GLU A 224 32.87 -8.03 -1.93
CA GLU A 224 33.80 -8.33 -3.02
C GLU A 224 33.08 -8.58 -4.37
N PRO A 225 32.24 -7.65 -4.83
CA PRO A 225 31.53 -7.81 -6.09
C PRO A 225 32.44 -7.93 -7.27
N LYS A 226 32.17 -8.88 -8.17
CA LYS A 226 32.98 -9.08 -9.39
C LYS A 226 32.17 -8.66 -10.61
N LYS A 227 32.77 -7.83 -11.47
CA LYS A 227 32.18 -7.48 -12.76
C LYS A 227 32.32 -8.67 -13.72
N PRO A 228 31.24 -9.25 -14.24
CA PRO A 228 31.32 -10.29 -15.25
C PRO A 228 31.88 -9.74 -16.58
N ALA A 229 32.47 -10.59 -17.41
CA ALA A 229 32.84 -10.22 -18.77
C ALA A 229 31.60 -9.89 -19.60
N SER A 230 31.72 -9.07 -20.65
CA SER A 230 30.61 -8.83 -21.56
C SER A 230 30.27 -10.10 -22.36
N GLY A 231 28.99 -10.46 -22.42
CA GLY A 231 28.56 -11.67 -23.11
C GLY A 231 27.07 -11.98 -22.87
N ALA A 232 26.60 -13.06 -23.47
CA ALA A 232 25.27 -13.61 -23.21
C ALA A 232 25.37 -14.62 -22.05
N TYR A 233 24.50 -14.46 -21.07
CA TYR A 233 24.44 -15.30 -19.86
C TYR A 233 23.02 -15.80 -19.62
N PRO A 234 22.85 -16.99 -19.09
CA PRO A 234 21.60 -17.38 -18.47
C PRO A 234 21.38 -16.53 -17.22
N VAL A 235 20.15 -16.03 -17.04
CA VAL A 235 19.78 -15.16 -15.90
C VAL A 235 18.78 -15.90 -15.03
N LEU A 236 19.12 -16.09 -13.76
CA LEU A 236 18.22 -16.56 -12.73
C LEU A 236 17.70 -15.37 -11.93
N TYR A 237 16.40 -15.14 -11.98
CA TYR A 237 15.77 -14.11 -11.17
C TYR A 237 15.55 -14.59 -9.75
N HIS A 238 16.10 -13.89 -8.78
CA HIS A 238 15.88 -14.16 -7.37
C HIS A 238 14.40 -13.95 -7.02
N GLU A 239 13.87 -14.73 -6.07
CA GLU A 239 12.46 -14.68 -5.65
C GLU A 239 11.95 -13.26 -5.36
N ARG A 240 12.76 -12.41 -4.72
CA ARG A 240 12.41 -11.01 -4.40
C ARG A 240 12.12 -10.14 -5.62
N VAL A 241 12.61 -10.49 -6.78
CA VAL A 241 12.48 -9.70 -8.02
C VAL A 241 11.74 -10.46 -9.13
N ALA A 242 11.55 -11.77 -8.98
CA ALA A 242 10.89 -12.60 -10.00
C ALA A 242 9.46 -12.10 -10.30
N GLY A 243 8.72 -11.66 -9.28
CA GLY A 243 7.39 -11.08 -9.42
C GLY A 243 7.34 -9.81 -10.29
N SER A 244 8.46 -9.09 -10.43
CA SER A 244 8.51 -7.87 -11.26
C SER A 244 8.30 -8.18 -12.75
N LEU A 245 8.69 -9.36 -13.22
CA LEU A 245 8.45 -9.80 -14.60
C LEU A 245 6.95 -9.92 -14.89
N ILE A 246 6.21 -10.50 -13.96
CA ILE A 246 4.75 -10.58 -14.06
C ILE A 246 4.14 -9.18 -13.96
N GLY A 247 4.63 -8.33 -13.05
CA GLY A 247 4.20 -6.94 -12.93
C GLY A 247 4.40 -6.15 -14.24
N HIS A 248 5.53 -6.31 -14.92
CA HIS A 248 5.77 -5.70 -16.22
C HIS A 248 4.80 -6.23 -17.28
N LEU A 249 4.56 -7.55 -17.31
CA LEU A 249 3.57 -8.14 -18.23
C LEU A 249 2.18 -7.54 -18.00
N LEU A 250 1.71 -7.50 -16.75
CA LEU A 250 0.41 -6.91 -16.40
C LEU A 250 0.33 -5.43 -16.80
N GLY A 251 1.42 -4.69 -16.65
CA GLY A 251 1.50 -3.29 -17.08
C GLY A 251 1.31 -3.12 -18.59
N VAL A 252 1.92 -3.98 -19.41
CA VAL A 252 1.85 -3.83 -20.88
C VAL A 252 0.55 -4.37 -21.48
N ILE A 253 -0.08 -5.38 -20.86
CA ILE A 253 -1.40 -5.88 -21.30
C ILE A 253 -2.57 -5.05 -20.75
N ASN A 254 -2.30 -3.93 -20.09
CA ASN A 254 -3.34 -3.02 -19.60
C ASN A 254 -4.14 -2.45 -20.78
N GLY A 255 -5.44 -2.75 -20.85
CA GLY A 255 -6.31 -2.39 -21.97
C GLY A 255 -6.34 -0.88 -22.24
N ARG A 256 -6.31 -0.04 -21.20
CA ARG A 256 -6.27 1.42 -21.35
C ARG A 256 -4.96 1.92 -21.98
N ALA A 257 -3.83 1.28 -21.63
CA ALA A 257 -2.54 1.61 -22.24
C ALA A 257 -2.50 1.18 -23.72
N ILE A 258 -3.04 0.01 -24.04
CA ILE A 258 -3.15 -0.49 -25.41
C ILE A 258 -4.06 0.42 -26.25
N ALA A 259 -5.25 0.76 -25.76
CA ALA A 259 -6.21 1.61 -26.47
C ALA A 259 -5.66 3.01 -26.80
N ARG A 260 -4.74 3.53 -25.99
CA ARG A 260 -4.05 4.81 -26.22
C ARG A 260 -2.76 4.71 -27.03
N GLY A 261 -2.37 3.52 -27.46
CA GLY A 261 -1.09 3.28 -28.13
C GLY A 261 0.14 3.52 -27.24
N ALA A 262 -0.03 3.45 -25.92
CA ALA A 262 1.02 3.65 -24.93
C ALA A 262 1.67 2.32 -24.47
N SER A 263 1.23 1.20 -25.02
CA SER A 263 1.84 -0.12 -24.80
C SER A 263 2.62 -0.55 -26.05
N TRP A 264 3.63 -1.39 -25.85
CA TRP A 264 4.38 -2.03 -26.92
C TRP A 264 3.75 -3.37 -27.40
N VAL A 265 2.64 -3.77 -26.82
CA VAL A 265 1.82 -4.92 -27.24
C VAL A 265 0.73 -4.47 -28.19
#